data_009bd0888a83f387b8415032d98f8395
#
_entry.id   009bd0888a83f387b8415032d98f8395
#
_cell.length_a   1.000
_cell.length_b   1.000
_cell.length_c   1.000
_cell.angle_alpha   90.00
_cell.angle_beta   90.00
_cell.angle_gamma   90.00
#
_symmetry.space_group_name_H-M   'P 1'
#
loop_
_entity.id
_entity.type
_entity.pdbx_description
1 polymer ?
#
loop_
_entity_poly.entity_id
_entity_poly.type
_entity_poly.pdbx_seq_one_letter_code
_entity_poly.pdbx_strand_id
1 'polypeptide(L)'
;MLLVVPGVFIGTAADLNDSQGLEEAAITHIVSVDSVDPGPLLPVDSSYRKKWINVLDEVTADLLSHMDDCYLFIQEAMDGGGAVLVHCQAGRSRSATIVTAYLMKKHKLGFAEAYERLKSVKQDVQVNSGFEEQLCLYEALQCQVDTTNPLYKQYRLTKITEKYPELQQVPREVFAADPAQSNSSEASYRCRKCRRTLFRSSSLLSHPVGEGALAFGHKKSSNLTEGIRCTSYFIEPVQWMEQALLGVMDGQLLCPKCHSKLGSFSWCGDQCSCGRWITPSFQLHQNRVDEIRPIHIHR
;
A
#
# COMPACT_ATOMS: atom_id res chain seq x y z
N MET A 1 25.34 -16.37 -5.00
CA MET A 1 23.87 -16.55 -4.99
C MET A 1 23.45 -17.89 -4.39
N LEU A 2 22.23 -18.02 -3.84
CA LEU A 2 21.68 -19.22 -3.20
C LEU A 2 20.34 -19.60 -3.83
N LEU A 3 20.13 -20.90 -4.09
CA LEU A 3 18.87 -21.44 -4.61
C LEU A 3 17.83 -21.49 -3.47
N VAL A 4 16.73 -20.78 -3.64
CA VAL A 4 15.63 -20.73 -2.66
C VAL A 4 14.56 -21.78 -2.94
N VAL A 5 14.09 -21.82 -4.17
CA VAL A 5 13.22 -22.86 -4.72
C VAL A 5 13.65 -23.13 -6.17
N PRO A 6 13.29 -24.26 -6.79
CA PRO A 6 13.71 -24.55 -8.15
C PRO A 6 13.53 -23.34 -9.09
N GLY A 7 14.64 -22.89 -9.67
CA GLY A 7 14.71 -21.75 -10.60
C GLY A 7 14.68 -20.34 -9.96
N VAL A 8 14.56 -20.20 -8.66
CA VAL A 8 14.59 -18.88 -7.99
C VAL A 8 15.80 -18.78 -7.06
N PHE A 9 16.67 -17.84 -7.35
CA PHE A 9 17.88 -17.57 -6.59
C PHE A 9 17.81 -16.21 -5.90
N ILE A 10 18.40 -16.13 -4.70
CA ILE A 10 18.65 -14.88 -3.99
C ILE A 10 20.13 -14.59 -3.96
N GLY A 11 20.53 -13.33 -4.16
CA GLY A 11 21.92 -12.93 -4.20
C GLY A 11 22.19 -11.49 -3.78
N THR A 12 23.44 -11.12 -3.98
CA THR A 12 24.01 -9.79 -3.74
C THR A 12 24.36 -9.12 -5.08
N ALA A 13 24.72 -7.83 -5.05
CA ALA A 13 25.22 -7.13 -6.24
C ALA A 13 26.53 -7.75 -6.78
N ALA A 14 27.34 -8.38 -5.92
CA ALA A 14 28.56 -9.05 -6.34
C ALA A 14 28.32 -10.28 -7.22
N ASP A 15 27.18 -10.97 -7.03
CA ASP A 15 26.84 -12.15 -7.83
C ASP A 15 26.60 -11.81 -9.33
N LEU A 16 26.36 -10.54 -9.68
CA LEU A 16 26.24 -10.10 -11.07
C LEU A 16 27.57 -10.19 -11.85
N ASN A 17 28.70 -10.20 -11.15
CA ASN A 17 30.02 -10.32 -11.76
C ASN A 17 30.47 -11.78 -11.94
N ASP A 18 29.71 -12.75 -11.42
CA ASP A 18 29.98 -14.19 -11.55
C ASP A 18 29.25 -14.75 -12.78
N SER A 19 29.77 -14.45 -13.97
CA SER A 19 29.17 -14.90 -15.23
C SER A 19 29.07 -16.42 -15.31
N GLN A 20 30.07 -17.14 -14.80
CA GLN A 20 30.07 -18.60 -14.80
C GLN A 20 28.94 -19.13 -13.89
N GLY A 21 28.82 -18.61 -12.67
CA GLY A 21 27.75 -19.02 -11.76
C GLY A 21 26.35 -18.71 -12.30
N LEU A 22 26.18 -17.58 -13.01
CA LEU A 22 24.91 -17.24 -13.67
C LEU A 22 24.57 -18.21 -14.80
N GLU A 23 25.54 -18.64 -15.61
CA GLU A 23 25.35 -19.62 -16.68
C GLU A 23 25.04 -21.02 -16.13
N GLU A 24 25.82 -21.49 -15.14
CA GLU A 24 25.60 -22.79 -14.49
C GLU A 24 24.22 -22.89 -13.83
N ALA A 25 23.72 -21.77 -13.28
CA ALA A 25 22.38 -21.68 -12.72
C ALA A 25 21.27 -21.46 -13.76
N ALA A 26 21.61 -21.41 -15.06
CA ALA A 26 20.70 -21.14 -16.16
C ALA A 26 19.86 -19.85 -15.94
N ILE A 27 20.47 -18.81 -15.37
CA ILE A 27 19.80 -17.52 -15.13
C ILE A 27 19.43 -16.90 -16.48
N THR A 28 18.17 -16.57 -16.64
CA THR A 28 17.60 -15.85 -17.80
C THR A 28 17.03 -14.51 -17.43
N HIS A 29 16.64 -14.34 -16.17
CA HIS A 29 16.02 -13.13 -15.66
C HIS A 29 16.73 -12.63 -14.40
N ILE A 30 16.82 -11.30 -14.26
CA ILE A 30 17.44 -10.65 -13.10
C ILE A 30 16.48 -9.59 -12.57
N VAL A 31 16.14 -9.70 -11.29
CA VAL A 31 15.43 -8.65 -10.53
C VAL A 31 16.43 -7.95 -9.62
N SER A 32 16.69 -6.69 -9.91
CA SER A 32 17.58 -5.83 -9.15
C SER A 32 16.78 -4.87 -8.28
N VAL A 33 16.89 -4.99 -6.96
CA VAL A 33 16.19 -4.16 -6.00
C VAL A 33 17.21 -3.26 -5.30
N ASP A 34 17.58 -2.18 -5.99
CA ASP A 34 18.64 -1.29 -5.52
C ASP A 34 18.45 0.14 -6.01
N SER A 35 18.99 1.11 -5.26
CA SER A 35 19.01 2.52 -5.64
C SER A 35 19.99 2.83 -6.78
N VAL A 36 20.94 1.93 -7.03
CA VAL A 36 21.92 2.05 -8.11
C VAL A 36 21.47 1.19 -9.29
N ASP A 37 21.51 1.76 -10.49
CA ASP A 37 21.22 1.01 -11.72
C ASP A 37 22.26 -0.12 -11.92
N PRO A 38 21.84 -1.39 -11.95
CA PRO A 38 22.74 -2.52 -12.17
C PRO A 38 23.22 -2.63 -13.62
N GLY A 39 22.67 -1.86 -14.55
CA GLY A 39 23.01 -1.91 -15.98
C GLY A 39 24.50 -1.94 -16.26
N PRO A 40 25.32 -1.05 -15.66
CA PRO A 40 26.78 -1.02 -15.85
C PRO A 40 27.53 -2.24 -15.31
N LEU A 41 26.95 -2.98 -14.38
CA LEU A 41 27.55 -4.19 -13.76
C LEU A 41 27.32 -5.47 -14.58
N LEU A 42 26.39 -5.42 -15.52
CA LEU A 42 26.06 -6.57 -16.35
C LEU A 42 26.81 -6.52 -17.69
N PRO A 43 27.24 -7.65 -18.23
CA PRO A 43 27.86 -7.70 -19.56
C PRO A 43 27.00 -7.01 -20.61
N VAL A 44 27.62 -6.20 -21.49
CA VAL A 44 26.92 -5.39 -22.51
C VAL A 44 26.08 -6.26 -23.46
N ASP A 45 26.56 -7.45 -23.77
CA ASP A 45 25.91 -8.41 -24.67
C ASP A 45 25.07 -9.47 -23.94
N SER A 46 24.72 -9.23 -22.68
CA SER A 46 23.96 -10.23 -21.91
C SER A 46 22.51 -10.31 -22.39
N SER A 47 22.06 -11.54 -22.72
CA SER A 47 20.68 -11.84 -23.11
C SER A 47 19.70 -11.87 -21.92
N TYR A 48 20.12 -11.47 -20.73
CA TYR A 48 19.27 -11.47 -19.54
C TYR A 48 18.14 -10.47 -19.67
N ARG A 49 16.91 -10.89 -19.36
CA ARG A 49 15.80 -9.97 -19.12
C ARG A 49 16.01 -9.32 -17.74
N LYS A 50 15.84 -8.03 -17.67
CA LYS A 50 16.18 -7.24 -16.48
C LYS A 50 14.96 -6.48 -15.98
N LYS A 51 14.73 -6.53 -14.67
CA LYS A 51 13.76 -5.69 -13.97
C LYS A 51 14.49 -4.97 -12.84
N TRP A 52 14.53 -3.65 -12.93
CA TRP A 52 15.13 -2.82 -11.90
C TRP A 52 14.05 -2.08 -11.10
N ILE A 53 14.17 -2.15 -9.80
CA ILE A 53 13.32 -1.44 -8.83
C ILE A 53 14.23 -0.50 -8.07
N ASN A 54 14.08 0.79 -8.34
CA ASN A 54 14.86 1.85 -7.70
C ASN A 54 14.32 2.13 -6.29
N VAL A 55 14.88 1.46 -5.30
CA VAL A 55 14.45 1.52 -3.90
C VAL A 55 15.65 1.48 -2.95
N LEU A 56 15.65 2.37 -1.96
CA LEU A 56 16.58 2.36 -0.83
C LEU A 56 16.15 1.31 0.21
N ASP A 57 17.10 0.85 1.03
CA ASP A 57 16.80 -0.04 2.18
C ASP A 57 16.40 0.79 3.40
N GLU A 58 15.22 1.39 3.32
CA GLU A 58 14.67 2.29 4.33
C GLU A 58 13.26 1.85 4.73
N VAL A 59 12.87 2.11 5.97
CA VAL A 59 11.55 1.74 6.50
C VAL A 59 10.39 2.44 5.78
N THR A 60 10.67 3.62 5.21
CA THR A 60 9.69 4.43 4.46
C THR A 60 9.57 4.04 2.99
N ALA A 61 10.50 3.23 2.47
CA ALA A 61 10.52 2.83 1.07
C ALA A 61 9.37 1.88 0.71
N ASP A 62 8.84 2.00 -0.52
CA ASP A 62 7.71 1.20 -0.99
C ASP A 62 8.20 0.04 -1.88
N LEU A 63 8.06 -1.18 -1.39
CA LEU A 63 8.22 -2.41 -2.16
C LEU A 63 6.88 -3.10 -2.43
N LEU A 64 5.85 -2.84 -1.63
CA LEU A 64 4.54 -3.46 -1.78
C LEU A 64 3.97 -3.25 -3.18
N SER A 65 4.05 -2.03 -3.70
CA SER A 65 3.54 -1.69 -5.04
C SER A 65 4.22 -2.46 -6.18
N HIS A 66 5.38 -3.05 -5.93
CA HIS A 66 6.16 -3.81 -6.91
C HIS A 66 6.02 -5.32 -6.78
N MET A 67 5.40 -5.85 -5.71
CA MET A 67 5.38 -7.29 -5.42
C MET A 67 4.70 -8.11 -6.51
N ASP A 68 3.55 -7.65 -7.01
CA ASP A 68 2.82 -8.37 -8.06
C ASP A 68 3.56 -8.36 -9.40
N ASP A 69 4.14 -7.23 -9.76
CA ASP A 69 4.95 -7.12 -10.97
C ASP A 69 6.22 -7.99 -10.91
N CYS A 70 6.82 -8.10 -9.73
CA CYS A 70 7.96 -9.00 -9.51
C CYS A 70 7.53 -10.46 -9.59
N TYR A 71 6.38 -10.80 -9.00
CA TYR A 71 5.83 -12.13 -9.11
C TYR A 71 5.64 -12.55 -10.55
N LEU A 72 5.01 -11.71 -11.37
CA LEU A 72 4.78 -11.99 -12.79
C LEU A 72 6.09 -12.15 -13.56
N PHE A 73 7.07 -11.29 -13.31
CA PHE A 73 8.38 -11.36 -13.94
C PHE A 73 9.16 -12.64 -13.56
N ILE A 74 9.11 -13.04 -12.30
CA ILE A 74 9.71 -14.29 -11.83
C ILE A 74 8.98 -15.49 -12.45
N GLN A 75 7.65 -15.44 -12.49
CA GLN A 75 6.86 -16.53 -13.06
C GLN A 75 7.12 -16.70 -14.58
N GLU A 76 7.32 -15.61 -15.31
CA GLU A 76 7.71 -15.64 -16.72
C GLU A 76 9.02 -16.42 -16.95
N ALA A 77 10.03 -16.21 -16.11
CA ALA A 77 11.27 -16.97 -16.16
C ALA A 77 11.03 -18.46 -15.96
N MET A 78 10.20 -18.82 -14.99
CA MET A 78 9.86 -20.20 -14.67
C MET A 78 9.11 -20.89 -15.81
N ASP A 79 8.11 -20.22 -16.38
CA ASP A 79 7.29 -20.75 -17.46
C ASP A 79 8.10 -20.94 -18.76
N GLY A 80 9.14 -20.11 -18.95
CA GLY A 80 10.12 -20.23 -20.04
C GLY A 80 11.19 -21.29 -19.81
N GLY A 81 11.17 -22.04 -18.71
CA GLY A 81 12.17 -23.06 -18.37
C GLY A 81 13.54 -22.49 -17.97
N GLY A 82 13.64 -21.19 -17.67
CA GLY A 82 14.83 -20.52 -17.19
C GLY A 82 14.85 -20.39 -15.67
N ALA A 83 15.77 -19.55 -15.17
CA ALA A 83 15.87 -19.22 -13.77
C ALA A 83 16.01 -17.70 -13.54
N VAL A 84 15.71 -17.24 -12.33
CA VAL A 84 15.76 -15.84 -11.95
C VAL A 84 16.69 -15.63 -10.76
N LEU A 85 17.53 -14.61 -10.85
CA LEU A 85 18.27 -14.06 -9.73
C LEU A 85 17.55 -12.82 -9.20
N VAL A 86 17.15 -12.85 -7.94
CA VAL A 86 16.64 -11.67 -7.22
C VAL A 86 17.74 -11.19 -6.28
N HIS A 87 18.26 -9.99 -6.52
CA HIS A 87 19.37 -9.45 -5.72
C HIS A 87 19.10 -8.01 -5.25
N CYS A 88 19.86 -7.61 -4.25
CA CYS A 88 20.07 -6.22 -3.84
C CYS A 88 21.55 -6.04 -3.47
N GLN A 89 21.91 -4.94 -2.83
CA GLN A 89 23.31 -4.71 -2.47
C GLN A 89 23.90 -5.84 -1.60
N ALA A 90 23.25 -6.19 -0.49
CA ALA A 90 23.72 -7.18 0.47
C ALA A 90 22.97 -8.53 0.43
N GLY A 91 21.88 -8.63 -0.34
CA GLY A 91 21.07 -9.84 -0.40
C GLY A 91 20.28 -10.17 0.88
N ARG A 92 20.07 -9.18 1.78
CA ARG A 92 19.55 -9.43 3.14
C ARG A 92 18.16 -8.89 3.40
N SER A 93 17.80 -7.73 2.83
CA SER A 93 16.54 -7.03 3.13
C SER A 93 15.68 -6.86 1.88
N ARG A 94 15.98 -5.96 0.95
CA ARG A 94 15.18 -5.65 -0.25
C ARG A 94 14.88 -6.87 -1.12
N SER A 95 15.90 -7.61 -1.53
CA SER A 95 15.74 -8.85 -2.32
C SER A 95 15.01 -9.93 -1.53
N ALA A 96 15.30 -10.03 -0.23
CA ALA A 96 14.60 -10.97 0.65
C ALA A 96 13.11 -10.67 0.76
N THR A 97 12.72 -9.39 0.77
CA THR A 97 11.31 -8.97 0.76
C THR A 97 10.59 -9.45 -0.50
N ILE A 98 11.20 -9.25 -1.67
CA ILE A 98 10.61 -9.69 -2.95
C ILE A 98 10.54 -11.23 -3.03
N VAL A 99 11.57 -11.94 -2.61
CA VAL A 99 11.57 -13.41 -2.60
C VAL A 99 10.53 -13.95 -1.62
N THR A 100 10.41 -13.35 -0.42
CA THR A 100 9.37 -13.74 0.56
C THR A 100 7.98 -13.52 -0.02
N ALA A 101 7.69 -12.37 -0.63
CA ALA A 101 6.41 -12.08 -1.28
C ALA A 101 6.11 -13.10 -2.41
N TYR A 102 7.13 -13.47 -3.20
CA TYR A 102 6.98 -14.51 -4.22
C TYR A 102 6.58 -15.86 -3.60
N LEU A 103 7.27 -16.29 -2.53
CA LEU A 103 6.96 -17.55 -1.83
C LEU A 103 5.54 -17.54 -1.26
N MET A 104 5.12 -16.43 -0.63
CA MET A 104 3.76 -16.25 -0.13
C MET A 104 2.72 -16.48 -1.23
N LYS A 105 2.84 -15.79 -2.35
CA LYS A 105 1.89 -15.87 -3.46
C LYS A 105 1.92 -17.22 -4.16
N LYS A 106 3.11 -17.73 -4.49
CA LYS A 106 3.31 -18.98 -5.24
C LYS A 106 2.84 -20.20 -4.47
N HIS A 107 3.17 -20.27 -3.19
CA HIS A 107 2.90 -21.44 -2.36
C HIS A 107 1.70 -21.26 -1.42
N LYS A 108 1.03 -20.08 -1.47
CA LYS A 108 -0.10 -19.72 -0.59
C LYS A 108 0.27 -19.81 0.89
N LEU A 109 1.48 -19.33 1.23
CA LEU A 109 2.00 -19.30 2.58
C LEU A 109 1.67 -17.95 3.26
N GLY A 110 1.54 -17.99 4.59
CA GLY A 110 1.59 -16.78 5.39
C GLY A 110 3.00 -16.17 5.43
N PHE A 111 3.09 -14.89 5.82
CA PHE A 111 4.38 -14.19 5.89
C PHE A 111 5.40 -14.93 6.75
N ALA A 112 5.04 -15.32 7.98
CA ALA A 112 5.94 -16.00 8.90
C ALA A 112 6.54 -17.28 8.30
N GLU A 113 5.70 -18.11 7.69
CA GLU A 113 6.13 -19.38 7.09
C GLU A 113 7.03 -19.16 5.86
N ALA A 114 6.67 -18.22 4.97
CA ALA A 114 7.47 -17.88 3.79
C ALA A 114 8.84 -17.32 4.19
N TYR A 115 8.88 -16.47 5.22
CA TYR A 115 10.09 -15.87 5.71
C TYR A 115 11.02 -16.89 6.38
N GLU A 116 10.51 -17.78 7.22
CA GLU A 116 11.29 -18.86 7.83
C GLU A 116 11.83 -19.84 6.76
N ARG A 117 11.05 -20.12 5.71
CA ARG A 117 11.53 -20.92 4.58
C ARG A 117 12.70 -20.24 3.88
N LEU A 118 12.68 -18.93 3.66
CA LEU A 118 13.80 -18.20 3.10
C LEU A 118 15.01 -18.22 4.07
N LYS A 119 14.78 -18.01 5.37
CA LYS A 119 15.83 -18.05 6.39
C LYS A 119 16.52 -19.42 6.50
N SER A 120 15.80 -20.51 6.26
CA SER A 120 16.42 -21.84 6.25
C SER A 120 17.48 -22.01 5.16
N VAL A 121 17.37 -21.25 4.07
CA VAL A 121 18.35 -21.25 2.95
C VAL A 121 19.42 -20.18 3.15
N LYS A 122 19.04 -18.99 3.61
CA LYS A 122 19.91 -17.83 3.80
C LYS A 122 19.71 -17.24 5.20
N GLN A 123 20.51 -17.69 6.16
CA GLN A 123 20.34 -17.40 7.58
C GLN A 123 20.53 -15.92 7.95
N ASP A 124 21.31 -15.16 7.17
CA ASP A 124 21.59 -13.75 7.41
C ASP A 124 20.51 -12.79 6.86
N VAL A 125 19.39 -13.33 6.38
CA VAL A 125 18.25 -12.52 5.94
C VAL A 125 17.67 -11.74 7.12
N GLN A 126 17.51 -10.44 6.91
CA GLN A 126 16.96 -9.51 7.89
C GLN A 126 16.29 -8.36 7.15
N VAL A 127 14.97 -8.46 6.98
CA VAL A 127 14.16 -7.37 6.41
C VAL A 127 14.01 -6.24 7.43
N ASN A 128 13.96 -4.99 6.96
CA ASN A 128 13.67 -3.88 7.86
C ASN A 128 12.19 -3.87 8.26
N SER A 129 11.84 -3.18 9.35
CA SER A 129 10.48 -3.17 9.90
C SER A 129 9.42 -2.66 8.93
N GLY A 130 9.76 -1.68 8.08
CA GLY A 130 8.82 -1.16 7.08
C GLY A 130 8.52 -2.18 5.97
N PHE A 131 9.48 -3.01 5.58
CA PHE A 131 9.24 -4.11 4.63
C PHE A 131 8.51 -5.28 5.28
N GLU A 132 8.73 -5.54 6.57
CA GLU A 132 7.97 -6.52 7.34
C GLU A 132 6.48 -6.12 7.40
N GLU A 133 6.17 -4.87 7.72
CA GLU A 133 4.81 -4.33 7.70
C GLU A 133 4.15 -4.47 6.31
N GLN A 134 4.92 -4.24 5.23
CA GLN A 134 4.44 -4.41 3.86
C GLN A 134 4.15 -5.87 3.51
N LEU A 135 4.95 -6.82 3.97
CA LEU A 135 4.70 -8.25 3.79
C LEU A 135 3.46 -8.70 4.57
N CYS A 136 3.26 -8.22 5.80
CA CYS A 136 2.04 -8.45 6.57
C CYS A 136 0.80 -7.85 5.87
N LEU A 137 0.93 -6.65 5.30
CA LEU A 137 -0.14 -6.03 4.52
C LEU A 137 -0.43 -6.83 3.23
N TYR A 138 0.60 -7.30 2.54
CA TYR A 138 0.45 -8.16 1.36
C TYR A 138 -0.30 -9.45 1.68
N GLU A 139 -0.02 -10.07 2.84
CA GLU A 139 -0.81 -11.20 3.36
C GLU A 139 -2.28 -10.83 3.56
N ALA A 140 -2.55 -9.71 4.24
CA ALA A 140 -3.91 -9.22 4.47
C ALA A 140 -4.67 -8.92 3.16
N LEU A 141 -3.95 -8.53 2.10
CA LEU A 141 -4.45 -8.34 0.74
C LEU A 141 -4.55 -9.65 -0.06
N GLN A 142 -4.41 -10.82 0.57
CA GLN A 142 -4.44 -12.13 -0.09
C GLN A 142 -3.37 -12.26 -1.18
N CYS A 143 -2.20 -11.69 -0.97
CA CYS A 143 -1.07 -11.65 -1.90
C CYS A 143 -1.45 -11.09 -3.30
N GLN A 144 -2.31 -10.09 -3.31
CA GLN A 144 -2.69 -9.37 -4.52
C GLN A 144 -2.80 -7.88 -4.22
N VAL A 145 -2.02 -7.05 -4.94
CA VAL A 145 -2.07 -5.60 -4.81
C VAL A 145 -3.29 -5.06 -5.54
N ASP A 146 -4.37 -4.85 -4.79
CA ASP A 146 -5.61 -4.24 -5.31
C ASP A 146 -5.64 -2.76 -4.91
N THR A 147 -5.46 -1.89 -5.88
CA THR A 147 -5.48 -0.43 -5.70
C THR A 147 -6.84 0.12 -5.25
N THR A 148 -7.90 -0.68 -5.35
CA THR A 148 -9.26 -0.33 -4.90
C THR A 148 -9.48 -0.72 -3.44
N ASN A 149 -8.64 -1.60 -2.90
CA ASN A 149 -8.75 -2.08 -1.52
C ASN A 149 -8.51 -0.94 -0.51
N PRO A 150 -9.40 -0.73 0.47
CA PRO A 150 -9.25 0.33 1.47
C PRO A 150 -7.94 0.27 2.27
N LEU A 151 -7.42 -0.93 2.57
CA LEU A 151 -6.14 -1.10 3.28
C LEU A 151 -4.97 -0.60 2.44
N TYR A 152 -4.95 -0.94 1.14
CA TYR A 152 -3.92 -0.45 0.22
C TYR A 152 -4.01 1.07 0.03
N LYS A 153 -5.21 1.62 -0.10
CA LYS A 153 -5.42 3.07 -0.19
C LYS A 153 -4.89 3.80 1.04
N GLN A 154 -5.18 3.27 2.24
CA GLN A 154 -4.65 3.84 3.48
C GLN A 154 -3.12 3.77 3.53
N TYR A 155 -2.52 2.66 3.17
CA TYR A 155 -1.08 2.50 3.06
C TYR A 155 -0.46 3.52 2.09
N ARG A 156 -1.01 3.67 0.88
CA ARG A 156 -0.55 4.67 -0.09
C ARG A 156 -0.58 6.09 0.48
N LEU A 157 -1.66 6.46 1.16
CA LEU A 157 -1.80 7.78 1.78
C LEU A 157 -0.71 8.02 2.85
N THR A 158 -0.39 7.00 3.66
CA THR A 158 0.71 7.07 4.63
C THR A 158 2.04 7.30 3.93
N LYS A 159 2.35 6.53 2.87
CA LYS A 159 3.59 6.68 2.10
C LYS A 159 3.72 8.06 1.42
N ILE A 160 2.61 8.66 1.02
CA ILE A 160 2.62 10.02 0.45
C ILE A 160 3.01 11.04 1.51
N THR A 161 2.50 10.94 2.73
CA THR A 161 2.86 11.83 3.84
C THR A 161 4.36 11.75 4.16
N GLU A 162 4.91 10.54 4.14
CA GLU A 162 6.35 10.30 4.35
C GLU A 162 7.20 10.88 3.21
N LYS A 163 6.76 10.74 1.96
CA LYS A 163 7.50 11.19 0.77
C LYS A 163 7.39 12.70 0.52
N TYR A 164 6.29 13.32 0.90
CA TYR A 164 6.00 14.74 0.67
C TYR A 164 5.66 15.44 2.00
N PRO A 165 6.61 15.59 2.92
CA PRO A 165 6.34 16.12 4.26
C PRO A 165 5.78 17.54 4.25
N GLU A 166 6.11 18.36 3.24
CA GLU A 166 5.58 19.72 3.10
C GLU A 166 4.21 19.78 2.41
N LEU A 167 3.72 18.66 1.84
CA LEU A 167 2.40 18.51 1.21
C LEU A 167 2.10 19.51 0.06
N GLN A 168 3.10 20.24 -0.45
CA GLN A 168 2.91 21.23 -1.51
C GLN A 168 2.82 20.59 -2.89
N GLN A 169 3.47 19.42 -3.08
CA GLN A 169 3.62 18.73 -4.37
C GLN A 169 3.02 17.32 -4.33
N VAL A 170 1.89 17.16 -3.64
CA VAL A 170 1.17 15.88 -3.61
C VAL A 170 0.68 15.56 -5.03
N PRO A 171 1.00 14.38 -5.60
CA PRO A 171 0.57 14.01 -6.94
C PRO A 171 -0.96 13.99 -7.07
N ARG A 172 -1.49 14.43 -8.22
CA ARG A 172 -2.94 14.48 -8.45
C ARG A 172 -3.61 13.10 -8.40
N GLU A 173 -2.87 12.05 -8.71
CA GLU A 173 -3.33 10.65 -8.68
C GLU A 173 -3.68 10.16 -7.26
N VAL A 174 -3.31 10.92 -6.25
CA VAL A 174 -3.69 10.68 -4.85
C VAL A 174 -5.16 10.99 -4.61
N PHE A 175 -5.69 11.94 -5.36
CA PHE A 175 -7.06 12.41 -5.21
C PHE A 175 -8.02 11.59 -6.07
N ALA A 176 -9.01 10.96 -5.45
CA ALA A 176 -10.11 10.34 -6.17
C ALA A 176 -10.85 11.38 -7.04
N ALA A 177 -11.35 10.94 -8.19
CA ALA A 177 -12.10 11.82 -9.09
C ALA A 177 -13.31 12.46 -8.39
N ASP A 178 -13.63 13.70 -8.75
CA ASP A 178 -14.81 14.36 -8.22
C ASP A 178 -16.10 13.64 -8.69
N PRO A 179 -16.88 13.04 -7.78
CA PRO A 179 -18.04 12.22 -8.13
C PRO A 179 -19.18 12.99 -8.78
N ALA A 180 -19.17 14.32 -8.74
CA ALA A 180 -20.17 15.12 -9.43
C ALA A 180 -19.93 15.25 -10.93
N GLN A 181 -18.74 14.89 -11.39
CA GLN A 181 -18.37 14.94 -12.81
C GLN A 181 -18.63 13.63 -13.56
N SER A 182 -19.01 12.57 -12.86
CA SER A 182 -19.22 11.24 -13.45
C SER A 182 -20.48 10.56 -12.91
N ASN A 183 -21.13 9.78 -13.75
CA ASN A 183 -22.24 8.91 -13.34
C ASN A 183 -21.67 7.52 -12.99
N SER A 184 -22.12 6.94 -11.88
CA SER A 184 -21.78 5.58 -11.45
C SER A 184 -22.99 4.95 -10.77
N SER A 185 -23.05 3.62 -10.84
CA SER A 185 -24.06 2.81 -10.13
C SER A 185 -23.72 2.57 -8.66
N GLU A 186 -22.63 3.15 -8.15
CA GLU A 186 -22.24 3.02 -6.76
C GLU A 186 -23.09 3.89 -5.83
N ALA A 187 -23.16 3.49 -4.54
CA ALA A 187 -23.70 4.34 -3.51
C ALA A 187 -22.92 5.66 -3.44
N SER A 188 -23.64 6.77 -3.35
CA SER A 188 -23.08 8.12 -3.31
C SER A 188 -23.45 8.83 -2.01
N TYR A 189 -22.53 9.65 -1.52
CA TYR A 189 -22.71 10.41 -0.29
C TYR A 189 -22.82 11.90 -0.63
N ARG A 190 -23.90 12.52 -0.20
CA ARG A 190 -24.26 13.90 -0.58
C ARG A 190 -24.32 14.82 0.63
N CYS A 191 -23.89 16.06 0.41
CA CYS A 191 -24.06 17.10 1.42
C CYS A 191 -25.56 17.23 1.81
N ARG A 192 -25.86 17.08 3.11
CA ARG A 192 -27.23 17.15 3.62
C ARG A 192 -27.89 18.50 3.32
N LYS A 193 -27.10 19.60 3.30
CA LYS A 193 -27.64 20.96 3.09
C LYS A 193 -27.97 21.27 1.63
N CYS A 194 -27.08 20.94 0.68
CA CYS A 194 -27.20 21.38 -0.72
C CYS A 194 -27.28 20.24 -1.74
N ARG A 195 -27.24 18.99 -1.29
CA ARG A 195 -27.35 17.77 -2.10
C ARG A 195 -26.19 17.54 -3.09
N ARG A 196 -25.07 18.31 -3.00
CA ARG A 196 -23.84 18.09 -3.78
C ARG A 196 -23.28 16.70 -3.46
N THR A 197 -22.98 15.89 -4.46
CA THR A 197 -22.29 14.61 -4.28
C THR A 197 -20.84 14.87 -3.87
N LEU A 198 -20.40 14.28 -2.78
CA LEU A 198 -19.10 14.54 -2.15
C LEU A 198 -18.10 13.41 -2.38
N PHE A 199 -18.54 12.17 -2.23
CA PHE A 199 -17.74 10.98 -2.44
C PHE A 199 -18.64 9.77 -2.75
N ARG A 200 -18.03 8.65 -3.13
CA ARG A 200 -18.70 7.37 -3.42
C ARG A 200 -18.29 6.31 -2.41
N SER A 201 -18.99 5.18 -2.40
CA SER A 201 -18.66 4.04 -1.53
C SER A 201 -17.25 3.51 -1.77
N SER A 202 -16.74 3.56 -3.00
CA SER A 202 -15.36 3.19 -3.35
C SER A 202 -14.29 4.06 -2.70
N SER A 203 -14.61 5.27 -2.28
CA SER A 203 -13.69 6.16 -1.57
C SER A 203 -13.65 5.94 -0.05
N LEU A 204 -14.52 5.09 0.50
CA LEU A 204 -14.52 4.79 1.93
C LEU A 204 -13.27 4.01 2.33
N LEU A 205 -12.64 4.46 3.41
CA LEU A 205 -11.54 3.76 4.07
C LEU A 205 -12.09 3.08 5.31
N SER A 206 -11.87 1.77 5.40
CA SER A 206 -12.25 0.99 6.58
C SER A 206 -11.13 1.01 7.62
N HIS A 207 -11.51 0.95 8.88
CA HIS A 207 -10.56 0.77 9.98
C HIS A 207 -11.14 -0.21 11.01
N PRO A 208 -10.29 -0.98 11.70
CA PRO A 208 -10.74 -1.80 12.81
C PRO A 208 -11.26 -0.91 13.93
N VAL A 209 -12.32 -1.36 14.59
CA VAL A 209 -12.88 -0.64 15.75
C VAL A 209 -11.81 -0.54 16.83
N GLY A 210 -11.64 0.64 17.40
CA GLY A 210 -10.71 0.89 18.49
C GLY A 210 -11.29 0.48 19.85
N GLU A 211 -10.57 0.80 20.93
CA GLU A 211 -10.91 0.42 22.31
C GLU A 211 -12.08 1.23 22.92
N GLY A 212 -12.77 2.02 22.09
CA GLY A 212 -13.92 2.80 22.51
C GLY A 212 -13.60 3.83 23.59
N ALA A 213 -14.41 3.84 24.66
CA ALA A 213 -14.26 4.79 25.76
C ALA A 213 -12.92 4.64 26.51
N LEU A 214 -12.28 3.49 26.50
CA LEU A 214 -10.99 3.24 27.13
C LEU A 214 -9.84 4.01 26.48
N ALA A 215 -9.95 4.30 25.17
CA ALA A 215 -8.96 5.09 24.45
C ALA A 215 -9.00 6.60 24.78
N PHE A 216 -10.06 7.07 25.47
CA PHE A 216 -10.24 8.48 25.84
C PHE A 216 -10.04 8.64 27.35
N GLY A 217 -8.81 8.73 27.81
CA GLY A 217 -8.39 8.71 29.22
C GLY A 217 -9.05 9.71 30.20
N HIS A 218 -10.05 10.51 29.77
CA HIS A 218 -10.70 11.52 30.58
C HIS A 218 -12.23 11.55 30.53
N LYS A 219 -12.90 10.67 29.78
CA LYS A 219 -14.37 10.61 29.76
C LYS A 219 -14.89 9.53 30.70
N LYS A 220 -15.50 9.97 31.82
CA LYS A 220 -16.31 9.06 32.67
C LYS A 220 -17.45 8.51 31.82
N SER A 221 -17.34 7.23 31.41
CA SER A 221 -18.39 6.53 30.68
C SER A 221 -19.42 6.00 31.65
N SER A 222 -20.65 6.47 31.54
CA SER A 222 -21.78 6.00 32.35
C SER A 222 -22.71 5.04 31.61
N ASN A 223 -22.42 4.58 30.39
CA ASN A 223 -23.23 3.57 29.69
C ASN A 223 -22.39 2.71 28.72
N LEU A 224 -21.96 1.53 29.17
CA LEU A 224 -21.09 0.59 28.45
C LEU A 224 -21.84 -0.47 27.63
N THR A 225 -23.12 -0.30 27.30
CA THR A 225 -23.92 -1.36 26.67
C THR A 225 -24.36 -1.12 25.22
N GLU A 226 -24.14 0.07 24.65
CA GLU A 226 -24.36 0.27 23.23
C GLU A 226 -23.06 0.09 22.44
N GLY A 227 -23.08 -0.76 21.42
CA GLY A 227 -21.93 -1.09 20.59
C GLY A 227 -21.21 0.17 20.08
N ILE A 228 -19.87 0.17 20.13
CA ILE A 228 -19.00 1.26 19.70
C ILE A 228 -19.29 1.56 18.23
N ARG A 229 -19.86 2.74 17.93
CA ARG A 229 -20.15 3.18 16.58
C ARG A 229 -19.27 4.36 16.18
N CYS A 230 -18.67 4.26 14.97
CA CYS A 230 -18.03 5.41 14.36
C CYS A 230 -19.10 6.45 13.94
N THR A 231 -18.90 7.71 14.30
CA THR A 231 -19.79 8.82 13.96
C THR A 231 -19.38 9.55 12.69
N SER A 232 -18.31 9.09 12.06
CA SER A 232 -17.72 9.69 10.87
C SER A 232 -17.35 8.63 9.85
N TYR A 233 -17.35 9.04 8.60
CA TYR A 233 -16.72 8.33 7.49
C TYR A 233 -15.29 8.81 7.34
N PHE A 234 -14.36 7.90 7.14
CA PHE A 234 -13.00 8.19 6.70
C PHE A 234 -12.92 7.84 5.22
N ILE A 235 -12.37 8.73 4.43
CA ILE A 235 -12.32 8.57 2.97
C ILE A 235 -10.92 8.88 2.43
N GLU A 236 -10.60 8.38 1.24
CA GLU A 236 -9.47 8.91 0.50
C GLU A 236 -9.75 10.36 0.09
N PRO A 237 -8.72 11.21 -0.07
CA PRO A 237 -8.94 12.59 -0.50
C PRO A 237 -9.55 12.63 -1.90
N VAL A 238 -10.50 13.54 -2.12
CA VAL A 238 -11.20 13.73 -3.40
C VAL A 238 -10.77 15.06 -4.01
N GLN A 239 -10.75 15.17 -5.33
CA GLN A 239 -10.27 16.34 -6.08
C GLN A 239 -10.84 17.68 -5.59
N TRP A 240 -12.10 17.73 -5.12
CA TRP A 240 -12.66 18.96 -4.58
C TRP A 240 -12.02 19.43 -3.26
N MET A 241 -11.22 18.57 -2.59
CA MET A 241 -10.48 18.89 -1.38
C MET A 241 -9.09 19.47 -1.68
N GLU A 242 -8.56 19.30 -2.89
CA GLU A 242 -7.17 19.59 -3.28
C GLU A 242 -6.71 20.97 -2.77
N GLN A 243 -7.49 22.03 -3.02
CA GLN A 243 -7.14 23.38 -2.59
C GLN A 243 -7.05 23.57 -1.07
N ALA A 244 -7.77 22.77 -0.30
CA ALA A 244 -7.75 22.84 1.17
C ALA A 244 -6.60 22.02 1.77
N LEU A 245 -6.10 21.01 1.04
CA LEU A 245 -5.15 20.04 1.54
C LEU A 245 -3.68 20.37 1.21
N LEU A 246 -3.43 21.03 0.05
CA LEU A 246 -2.06 21.30 -0.41
C LEU A 246 -1.37 22.34 0.47
N GLY A 247 -0.21 21.94 1.04
CA GLY A 247 0.60 22.80 1.92
C GLY A 247 -0.01 23.04 3.30
N VAL A 248 -1.06 22.30 3.67
CA VAL A 248 -1.77 22.47 4.96
C VAL A 248 -1.81 21.12 5.69
N MET A 249 -1.29 21.08 6.91
CA MET A 249 -1.17 19.84 7.69
C MET A 249 -2.51 19.33 8.22
N ASP A 250 -3.38 20.23 8.67
CA ASP A 250 -4.70 19.92 9.21
C ASP A 250 -5.68 21.06 8.97
N GLY A 251 -6.96 20.78 8.97
CA GLY A 251 -7.96 21.82 8.76
C GLY A 251 -9.39 21.31 8.69
N GLN A 252 -10.29 22.18 8.29
CA GLN A 252 -11.71 21.87 8.13
C GLN A 252 -12.03 21.50 6.68
N LEU A 253 -12.86 20.49 6.51
CA LEU A 253 -13.46 20.14 5.23
C LEU A 253 -14.81 20.83 5.07
N LEU A 254 -14.91 21.69 4.06
CA LEU A 254 -16.12 22.44 3.72
C LEU A 254 -16.73 21.92 2.43
N CYS A 255 -18.07 21.97 2.32
CA CYS A 255 -18.74 21.60 1.09
C CYS A 255 -18.33 22.53 -0.06
N PRO A 256 -17.90 22.02 -1.23
CA PRO A 256 -17.42 22.87 -2.32
C PRO A 256 -18.53 23.72 -2.96
N LYS A 257 -19.82 23.43 -2.66
CA LYS A 257 -20.97 24.19 -3.19
C LYS A 257 -21.54 25.19 -2.19
N CYS A 258 -21.73 24.81 -0.93
CA CYS A 258 -22.45 25.64 0.03
C CYS A 258 -21.62 26.04 1.26
N HIS A 259 -20.34 25.68 1.28
CA HIS A 259 -19.36 26.00 2.32
C HIS A 259 -19.75 25.58 3.73
N SER A 260 -20.77 24.70 3.89
CA SER A 260 -21.09 24.16 5.20
C SER A 260 -19.98 23.21 5.67
N LYS A 261 -19.67 23.23 6.96
CA LYS A 261 -18.69 22.32 7.55
C LYS A 261 -19.18 20.87 7.42
N LEU A 262 -18.34 20.03 6.84
CA LEU A 262 -18.57 18.59 6.66
C LEU A 262 -17.78 17.77 7.68
N GLY A 263 -16.56 18.18 8.00
CA GLY A 263 -15.65 17.47 8.87
C GLY A 263 -14.31 18.15 8.99
N SER A 264 -13.24 17.35 9.12
CA SER A 264 -11.86 17.79 9.26
C SER A 264 -10.91 16.87 8.52
N PHE A 265 -9.67 17.33 8.33
CA PHE A 265 -8.58 16.50 7.85
C PHE A 265 -7.32 16.73 8.69
N SER A 266 -6.48 15.73 8.77
CA SER A 266 -5.13 15.81 9.33
C SER A 266 -4.23 14.79 8.64
N TRP A 267 -3.12 15.25 8.09
CA TRP A 267 -2.10 14.36 7.51
C TRP A 267 -1.34 13.60 8.59
N CYS A 268 -1.22 14.16 9.81
CA CYS A 268 -0.65 13.48 10.98
C CYS A 268 -1.62 12.47 11.62
N GLY A 269 -2.86 12.42 11.15
CA GLY A 269 -3.89 11.56 11.72
C GLY A 269 -4.79 12.24 12.74
N ASP A 270 -5.90 11.57 13.06
CA ASP A 270 -6.89 11.98 14.03
C ASP A 270 -7.55 10.75 14.66
N GLN A 271 -8.14 10.92 15.85
CA GLN A 271 -8.78 9.84 16.58
C GLN A 271 -10.26 9.72 16.19
N CYS A 272 -10.67 8.55 15.73
CA CYS A 272 -12.08 8.23 15.51
C CYS A 272 -12.86 8.17 16.83
N SER A 273 -14.17 8.40 16.78
CA SER A 273 -15.06 8.22 17.94
C SER A 273 -15.05 6.80 18.52
N CYS A 274 -14.58 5.81 17.78
CA CYS A 274 -14.35 4.46 18.29
C CYS A 274 -13.02 4.30 19.04
N GLY A 275 -12.21 5.35 19.18
CA GLY A 275 -10.91 5.31 19.84
C GLY A 275 -9.74 4.94 18.96
N ARG A 276 -9.96 4.52 17.70
CA ARG A 276 -8.88 4.19 16.76
C ARG A 276 -8.22 5.44 16.22
N TRP A 277 -6.88 5.46 16.22
CA TRP A 277 -6.09 6.47 15.52
C TRP A 277 -5.98 6.13 14.04
N ILE A 278 -6.20 7.10 13.15
CA ILE A 278 -6.21 6.92 11.69
C ILE A 278 -5.27 7.95 11.08
N THR A 279 -4.27 7.49 10.32
CA THR A 279 -3.23 8.34 9.70
C THR A 279 -3.07 7.97 8.22
N PRO A 280 -3.12 8.95 7.30
CA PRO A 280 -3.74 10.26 7.49
C PRO A 280 -5.25 10.17 7.65
N SER A 281 -5.89 11.23 8.13
CA SER A 281 -7.32 11.29 8.40
C SER A 281 -8.03 12.32 7.53
N PHE A 282 -8.98 11.88 6.71
CA PHE A 282 -9.93 12.72 5.98
C PHE A 282 -11.33 12.34 6.44
N GLN A 283 -11.84 13.07 7.42
CA GLN A 283 -13.02 12.71 8.20
C GLN A 283 -14.23 13.54 7.78
N LEU A 284 -15.33 12.87 7.44
CA LEU A 284 -16.64 13.48 7.18
C LEU A 284 -17.66 12.96 8.20
N HIS A 285 -18.32 13.88 8.92
CA HIS A 285 -19.30 13.49 9.93
C HIS A 285 -20.57 12.91 9.29
N GLN A 286 -21.04 11.76 9.78
CA GLN A 286 -22.23 11.07 9.26
C GLN A 286 -23.48 11.95 9.31
N ASN A 287 -23.61 12.82 10.30
CA ASN A 287 -24.74 13.75 10.43
C ASN A 287 -24.70 14.91 9.43
N ARG A 288 -23.66 15.07 8.62
CA ARG A 288 -23.50 16.11 7.60
C ARG A 288 -23.71 15.62 6.17
N VAL A 289 -23.81 14.32 5.99
CA VAL A 289 -23.95 13.67 4.68
C VAL A 289 -25.14 12.71 4.70
N ASP A 290 -25.74 12.51 3.53
CA ASP A 290 -26.79 11.51 3.30
C ASP A 290 -26.26 10.47 2.31
N GLU A 291 -26.39 9.19 2.65
CA GLU A 291 -26.11 8.07 1.76
C GLU A 291 -27.28 7.88 0.80
N ILE A 292 -26.98 7.82 -0.50
CA ILE A 292 -27.92 7.55 -1.57
C ILE A 292 -27.51 6.24 -2.24
N ARG A 293 -28.28 5.21 -2.07
CA ARG A 293 -28.09 3.91 -2.72
C ARG A 293 -28.79 3.89 -4.08
N PRO A 294 -28.19 3.29 -5.11
CA PRO A 294 -28.85 3.07 -6.38
C PRO A 294 -30.06 2.13 -6.17
N ILE A 295 -31.16 2.44 -6.82
CA ILE A 295 -32.33 1.56 -6.83
C ILE A 295 -32.12 0.56 -7.96
N HIS A 296 -31.90 -0.71 -7.64
CA HIS A 296 -31.93 -1.78 -8.62
C HIS A 296 -33.39 -2.12 -8.93
N ILE A 297 -33.88 -1.61 -10.05
CA ILE A 297 -35.18 -2.03 -10.58
C ILE A 297 -34.90 -3.35 -11.30
N HIS A 298 -35.26 -4.47 -10.67
CA HIS A 298 -35.37 -5.75 -11.38
C HIS A 298 -36.46 -5.61 -12.43
N ARG A 299 -36.12 -5.55 -13.68
CA ARG A 299 -37.01 -5.73 -14.83
C ARG A 299 -37.16 -7.20 -15.13
#